data_7a6762d1ce593f549863cf518465280e
#
_entry.id   7a6762d1ce593f549863cf518465280e
#
_cell.length_a   1.000
_cell.length_b   1.000
_cell.length_c   1.000
_cell.angle_alpha   90.00
_cell.angle_beta   90.00
_cell.angle_gamma   90.00
#
_symmetry.space_group_name_H-M   'P 1'
#
loop_
_entity.id
_entity.type
_entity.pdbx_description
1 polymer ?
#
loop_
_entity_poly.entity_id
_entity_poly.type
_entity_poly.pdbx_seq_one_letter_code
_entity_poly.pdbx_strand_id
1 'polypeptide(L)'
;GIKTKVKTYDFGAWISRMQKGDFQLSIGWTEKGSTPYNLYKGMMSPDYIKPLGETADVNWHRFSSSQADLLLKKYEKTSDENEIKKIIHQLQEIFVNNAPSIPLFAEASWAECNTTHFTNFPSQENPYGTLSPNYEHENLFLMLNVRPR
;
A
#
# COMPACT_ATOMS: atom_id res chain seq x y z
N GLY A 1 -16.45 -24.84 6.19
CA GLY A 1 -16.37 -23.51 5.57
C GLY A 1 -17.02 -22.42 6.41
N ILE A 2 -16.63 -21.17 6.17
CA ILE A 2 -17.18 -20.01 6.87
C ILE A 2 -18.46 -19.57 6.14
N LYS A 3 -19.58 -19.43 6.86
CA LYS A 3 -20.81 -18.88 6.29
C LYS A 3 -20.67 -17.35 6.18
N THR A 4 -20.73 -16.82 4.97
CA THR A 4 -20.61 -15.41 4.69
C THR A 4 -21.83 -14.85 3.97
N LYS A 5 -22.13 -13.57 4.21
CA LYS A 5 -23.10 -12.79 3.45
C LYS A 5 -22.37 -11.63 2.79
N VAL A 6 -22.32 -11.64 1.47
CA VAL A 6 -21.73 -10.54 0.70
C VAL A 6 -22.66 -9.34 0.73
N LYS A 7 -22.09 -8.17 0.98
CA LYS A 7 -22.73 -6.86 0.86
C LYS A 7 -21.91 -6.00 -0.09
N THR A 8 -22.57 -5.38 -1.03
CA THR A 8 -21.97 -4.44 -2.00
C THR A 8 -22.41 -3.03 -1.68
N TYR A 9 -21.53 -2.08 -1.93
CA TYR A 9 -21.75 -0.65 -1.69
C TYR A 9 -21.22 0.13 -2.89
N ASP A 10 -21.69 1.37 -3.06
CA ASP A 10 -20.95 2.32 -3.88
C ASP A 10 -19.56 2.63 -3.26
N PHE A 11 -18.67 3.18 -4.07
CA PHE A 11 -17.29 3.40 -3.65
C PHE A 11 -17.17 4.28 -2.40
N GLY A 12 -17.93 5.38 -2.33
CA GLY A 12 -17.88 6.31 -1.21
C GLY A 12 -18.35 5.69 0.09
N ALA A 13 -19.45 4.94 0.05
CA ALA A 13 -19.95 4.21 1.20
C ALA A 13 -18.98 3.09 1.62
N TRP A 14 -18.42 2.34 0.66
CA TRP A 14 -17.47 1.29 0.94
C TRP A 14 -16.20 1.83 1.62
N ILE A 15 -15.56 2.86 1.06
CA ILE A 15 -14.32 3.41 1.63
C ILE A 15 -14.54 4.00 3.04
N SER A 16 -15.67 4.70 3.24
CA SER A 16 -16.03 5.24 4.56
C SER A 16 -16.16 4.13 5.60
N ARG A 17 -16.76 3.00 5.25
CA ARG A 17 -16.88 1.83 6.15
C ARG A 17 -15.51 1.20 6.45
N MET A 18 -14.66 1.06 5.43
CA MET A 18 -13.30 0.57 5.58
C MET A 18 -12.50 1.42 6.56
N GLN A 19 -12.48 2.72 6.34
CA GLN A 19 -11.75 3.67 7.18
C GLN A 19 -12.23 3.69 8.62
N LYS A 20 -13.54 3.49 8.84
CA LYS A 20 -14.14 3.43 10.19
C LYS A 20 -14.05 2.05 10.86
N GLY A 21 -13.56 1.04 10.14
CA GLY A 21 -13.48 -0.34 10.64
C GLY A 21 -14.85 -1.01 10.77
N ASP A 22 -15.85 -0.56 10.01
CA ASP A 22 -17.20 -1.11 10.01
C ASP A 22 -17.30 -2.28 9.02
N PHE A 23 -16.55 -3.32 9.26
CA PHE A 23 -16.56 -4.56 8.49
C PHE A 23 -16.07 -5.74 9.32
N GLN A 24 -16.41 -6.96 8.92
CA GLN A 24 -15.87 -8.18 9.48
C GLN A 24 -14.80 -8.77 8.57
N LEU A 25 -15.07 -8.80 7.27
CA LEU A 25 -14.15 -9.13 6.19
C LEU A 25 -14.39 -8.12 5.07
N SER A 26 -13.35 -7.75 4.37
CA SER A 26 -13.46 -6.88 3.21
C SER A 26 -12.48 -7.30 2.13
N ILE A 27 -12.85 -7.07 0.88
CA ILE A 27 -11.95 -7.16 -0.26
C ILE A 27 -11.63 -5.73 -0.69
N GLY A 28 -10.35 -5.41 -0.81
CA GLY A 28 -9.86 -4.10 -1.18
C GLY A 28 -8.41 -4.16 -1.62
N TRP A 29 -7.81 -3.02 -1.78
CA TRP A 29 -6.37 -2.90 -2.06
C TRP A 29 -5.56 -2.87 -0.75
N THR A 30 -4.26 -3.05 -0.89
CA THR A 30 -3.29 -2.90 0.18
C THR A 30 -2.53 -1.56 0.03
N GLU A 31 -1.71 -1.26 1.03
CA GLU A 31 -0.84 -0.09 0.97
C GLU A 31 0.16 -0.17 -0.17
N LYS A 32 0.53 0.99 -0.68
CA LYS A 32 1.46 1.18 -1.80
C LYS A 32 2.71 1.92 -1.32
N GLY A 33 3.76 1.82 -2.08
CA GLY A 33 4.99 2.56 -1.83
C GLY A 33 6.18 1.96 -2.57
N SER A 34 7.26 2.72 -2.63
CA SER A 34 8.48 2.33 -3.34
C SER A 34 9.29 1.24 -2.64
N THR A 35 8.94 0.91 -1.40
CA THR A 35 9.65 -0.10 -0.60
C THR A 35 8.67 -0.99 0.18
N PRO A 36 9.07 -2.23 0.53
CA PRO A 36 8.28 -3.08 1.42
C PRO A 36 7.97 -2.44 2.77
N TYR A 37 8.80 -1.51 3.24
CA TYR A 37 8.56 -0.76 4.46
C TYR A 37 7.22 -0.01 4.45
N ASN A 38 6.90 0.65 3.34
CA ASN A 38 5.64 1.42 3.23
C ASN A 38 4.42 0.50 3.39
N LEU A 39 4.46 -0.69 2.78
CA LEU A 39 3.42 -1.71 2.95
C LEU A 39 3.27 -2.09 4.43
N TYR A 40 4.35 -2.49 5.08
CA TYR A 40 4.28 -2.96 6.47
C TYR A 40 3.96 -1.82 7.45
N LYS A 41 4.45 -0.61 7.21
CA LYS A 41 4.10 0.56 8.02
C LYS A 41 2.61 0.86 7.93
N GLY A 42 2.06 0.95 6.72
CA GLY A 42 0.64 1.21 6.52
C GLY A 42 -0.27 0.11 7.07
N MET A 43 0.18 -1.14 7.03
CA MET A 43 -0.62 -2.30 7.44
C MET A 43 -0.48 -2.66 8.92
N MET A 44 0.63 -2.31 9.59
CA MET A 44 0.96 -2.86 10.91
C MET A 44 1.38 -1.81 11.94
N SER A 45 1.60 -0.54 11.56
CA SER A 45 2.00 0.47 12.53
C SER A 45 0.84 0.82 13.48
N PRO A 46 1.08 0.83 14.81
CA PRO A 46 0.10 1.27 15.78
C PRO A 46 -0.22 2.77 15.67
N ASP A 47 0.65 3.58 15.07
CA ASP A 47 0.48 5.03 14.92
C ASP A 47 -0.78 5.40 14.10
N TYR A 48 -1.23 4.48 13.26
CA TYR A 48 -2.41 4.66 12.40
C TYR A 48 -3.70 4.06 12.98
N ILE A 49 -3.62 3.43 14.16
CA ILE A 49 -4.81 2.85 14.78
C ILE A 49 -5.71 3.95 15.32
N LYS A 50 -6.98 3.87 14.95
CA LYS A 50 -8.06 4.70 15.48
C LYS A 50 -9.13 3.82 16.11
N PRO A 51 -9.89 4.32 17.10
CA PRO A 51 -11.07 3.63 17.60
C PRO A 51 -12.04 3.25 16.47
N LEU A 52 -12.82 2.19 16.70
CA LEU A 52 -13.90 1.84 15.75
C LEU A 52 -14.88 3.00 15.62
N GLY A 53 -15.28 3.31 14.39
CA GLY A 53 -16.13 4.44 14.05
C GLY A 53 -15.36 5.72 13.71
N GLU A 54 -14.11 5.86 14.12
CA GLU A 54 -13.24 6.97 13.70
C GLU A 54 -12.51 6.64 12.41
N THR A 55 -12.30 7.67 11.59
CA THR A 55 -11.62 7.53 10.29
C THR A 55 -10.13 7.28 10.51
N ALA A 56 -9.63 6.14 10.04
CA ALA A 56 -8.22 5.83 9.93
C ALA A 56 -7.78 5.99 8.46
N ASP A 57 -6.64 6.63 8.23
CA ASP A 57 -6.11 6.81 6.87
C ASP A 57 -5.64 5.49 6.26
N VAL A 58 -4.95 4.68 7.08
CA VAL A 58 -4.43 3.35 6.75
C VAL A 58 -4.65 2.41 7.93
N ASN A 59 -4.14 1.17 7.90
CA ASN A 59 -4.35 0.16 8.94
C ASN A 59 -5.84 -0.02 9.32
N TRP A 60 -6.69 -0.10 8.33
CA TRP A 60 -8.17 -0.15 8.51
C TRP A 60 -8.64 -1.35 9.32
N HIS A 61 -7.89 -2.43 9.31
CA HIS A 61 -8.11 -3.64 10.11
C HIS A 61 -7.58 -3.53 11.55
N ARG A 62 -6.94 -2.41 11.89
CA ARG A 62 -6.46 -2.04 13.25
C ARG A 62 -5.53 -3.09 13.85
N PHE A 63 -4.70 -3.67 13.02
CA PHE A 63 -3.68 -4.61 13.47
C PHE A 63 -2.64 -3.90 14.35
N SER A 64 -2.27 -4.53 15.47
CA SER A 64 -1.25 -4.03 16.37
C SER A 64 -0.30 -5.15 16.79
N SER A 65 0.99 -4.87 16.72
CA SER A 65 2.06 -5.74 17.20
C SER A 65 3.22 -4.90 17.73
N SER A 66 3.53 -5.04 19.00
CA SER A 66 4.68 -4.36 19.59
C SER A 66 6.00 -4.73 18.93
N GLN A 67 6.12 -5.97 18.46
CA GLN A 67 7.31 -6.43 17.73
C GLN A 67 7.41 -5.75 16.36
N ALA A 68 6.29 -5.62 15.63
CA ALA A 68 6.28 -4.91 14.36
C ALA A 68 6.64 -3.43 14.54
N ASP A 69 6.10 -2.78 15.57
CA ASP A 69 6.40 -1.38 15.89
C ASP A 69 7.89 -1.15 16.16
N LEU A 70 8.53 -2.02 16.97
CA LEU A 70 9.97 -1.94 17.22
C LEU A 70 10.80 -2.11 15.94
N LEU A 71 10.40 -3.04 15.06
CA LEU A 71 11.08 -3.27 13.79
C LEU A 71 10.93 -2.09 12.83
N LEU A 72 9.73 -1.50 12.73
CA LEU A 72 9.47 -0.31 11.93
C LEU A 72 10.32 0.88 12.40
N LYS A 73 10.37 1.13 13.70
CA LYS A 73 11.21 2.18 14.30
C LYS A 73 12.71 1.92 14.10
N LYS A 74 13.13 0.66 14.09
CA LYS A 74 14.51 0.28 13.81
C LYS A 74 14.87 0.51 12.34
N TYR A 75 13.96 0.19 11.43
CA TYR A 75 14.14 0.45 10.00
C TYR A 75 14.39 1.94 9.73
N GLU A 76 13.64 2.83 10.36
CA GLU A 76 13.78 4.30 10.20
C GLU A 76 15.16 4.85 10.63
N LYS A 77 15.88 4.10 11.46
CA LYS A 77 17.15 4.54 12.07
C LYS A 77 18.39 3.92 11.42
N THR A 78 18.22 2.98 10.52
CA THR A 78 19.37 2.30 9.87
C THR A 78 19.43 2.59 8.38
N SER A 79 20.63 2.71 7.86
CA SER A 79 20.94 2.76 6.43
C SER A 79 21.73 1.53 5.97
N ASP A 80 22.01 0.57 6.87
CA ASP A 80 22.70 -0.68 6.52
C ASP A 80 21.74 -1.61 5.77
N GLU A 81 22.10 -1.92 4.52
CA GLU A 81 21.24 -2.73 3.64
C GLU A 81 21.00 -4.15 4.17
N ASN A 82 21.98 -4.75 4.85
CA ASN A 82 21.82 -6.09 5.40
C ASN A 82 20.88 -6.07 6.60
N GLU A 83 20.98 -5.04 7.42
CA GLU A 83 20.07 -4.83 8.53
C GLU A 83 18.63 -4.54 8.03
N ILE A 84 18.48 -3.70 7.01
CA ILE A 84 17.20 -3.43 6.35
C ILE A 84 16.56 -4.74 5.86
N LYS A 85 17.30 -5.59 5.15
CA LYS A 85 16.81 -6.90 4.68
C LYS A 85 16.33 -7.79 5.83
N LYS A 86 17.10 -7.86 6.93
CA LYS A 86 16.70 -8.63 8.12
C LYS A 86 15.41 -8.11 8.74
N ILE A 87 15.29 -6.80 8.88
CA ILE A 87 14.09 -6.17 9.42
C ILE A 87 12.88 -6.49 8.55
N ILE A 88 13.00 -6.35 7.23
CA ILE A 88 11.91 -6.65 6.29
C ILE A 88 11.50 -8.12 6.37
N HIS A 89 12.43 -9.06 6.45
CA HIS A 89 12.11 -10.48 6.63
C HIS A 89 11.34 -10.73 7.94
N GLN A 90 11.74 -10.11 9.04
CA GLN A 90 11.04 -10.25 10.33
C GLN A 90 9.62 -9.63 10.28
N LEU A 91 9.46 -8.49 9.62
CA LEU A 91 8.13 -7.90 9.38
C LEU A 91 7.26 -8.81 8.53
N GLN A 92 7.84 -9.43 7.51
CA GLN A 92 7.15 -10.41 6.66
C GLN A 92 6.70 -11.64 7.46
N GLU A 93 7.53 -12.16 8.35
CA GLU A 93 7.18 -13.29 9.23
C GLU A 93 6.00 -12.92 10.15
N ILE A 94 6.01 -11.72 10.74
CA ILE A 94 4.90 -11.24 11.56
C ILE A 94 3.62 -11.14 10.71
N PHE A 95 3.71 -10.59 9.51
CA PHE A 95 2.59 -10.44 8.60
C PHE A 95 1.98 -11.80 8.22
N VAL A 96 2.81 -12.76 7.81
CA VAL A 96 2.35 -14.09 7.42
C VAL A 96 1.74 -14.86 8.60
N ASN A 97 2.38 -14.81 9.75
CA ASN A 97 1.93 -15.55 10.94
C ASN A 97 0.62 -15.00 11.55
N ASN A 98 0.36 -13.71 11.40
CA ASN A 98 -0.84 -13.06 11.95
C ASN A 98 -1.93 -12.82 10.88
N ALA A 99 -1.57 -12.89 9.60
CA ALA A 99 -2.46 -12.67 8.47
C ALA A 99 -3.41 -11.46 8.64
N PRO A 100 -2.88 -10.23 8.93
CA PRO A 100 -3.72 -9.05 9.04
C PRO A 100 -4.45 -8.75 7.72
N SER A 101 -3.89 -9.22 6.63
CA SER A 101 -4.51 -9.21 5.30
C SER A 101 -4.03 -10.45 4.54
N ILE A 102 -4.86 -10.93 3.63
CA ILE A 102 -4.56 -12.09 2.79
C ILE A 102 -4.41 -11.58 1.34
N PRO A 103 -3.19 -11.54 0.78
CA PRO A 103 -2.99 -11.21 -0.63
C PRO A 103 -3.70 -12.22 -1.53
N LEU A 104 -4.56 -11.74 -2.42
CA LEU A 104 -5.32 -12.59 -3.34
C LEU A 104 -4.70 -12.61 -4.74
N PHE A 105 -4.38 -11.46 -5.27
CA PHE A 105 -3.79 -11.27 -6.60
C PHE A 105 -3.10 -9.92 -6.68
N ALA A 106 -2.17 -9.78 -7.62
CA ALA A 106 -1.57 -8.50 -7.97
C ALA A 106 -2.45 -7.79 -9.01
N GLU A 107 -2.75 -6.51 -8.75
CA GLU A 107 -3.44 -5.68 -9.74
C GLU A 107 -2.46 -5.20 -10.80
N ALA A 108 -2.85 -5.29 -12.06
CA ALA A 108 -2.11 -4.66 -13.15
C ALA A 108 -2.41 -3.16 -13.15
N SER A 109 -1.37 -2.33 -13.04
CA SER A 109 -1.53 -0.89 -13.28
C SER A 109 -1.45 -0.61 -14.77
N TRP A 110 -2.37 0.21 -15.26
CA TRP A 110 -2.39 0.66 -16.64
C TRP A 110 -2.80 2.14 -16.69
N ALA A 111 -2.40 2.81 -17.75
CA ALA A 111 -2.82 4.17 -18.04
C ALA A 111 -2.73 4.42 -19.54
N GLU A 112 -3.50 5.39 -19.99
CA GLU A 112 -3.43 5.89 -21.36
C GLU A 112 -2.63 7.18 -21.41
N CYS A 113 -1.79 7.35 -22.42
CA CYS A 113 -1.05 8.57 -22.66
C CYS A 113 -1.22 9.06 -24.08
N ASN A 114 -1.38 10.37 -24.25
CA ASN A 114 -1.44 10.99 -25.55
C ASN A 114 -0.04 11.38 -26.02
N THR A 115 0.47 10.68 -27.03
CA THR A 115 1.80 10.89 -27.60
C THR A 115 1.84 11.89 -28.73
N THR A 116 0.74 12.61 -29.03
CA THR A 116 0.70 13.60 -30.12
C THR A 116 1.63 14.77 -29.84
N HIS A 117 1.64 15.27 -28.63
CA HIS A 117 2.40 16.47 -28.23
C HIS A 117 3.53 16.18 -27.26
N PHE A 118 3.55 14.99 -26.66
CA PHE A 118 4.52 14.60 -25.65
C PHE A 118 5.14 13.25 -25.97
N THR A 119 6.35 13.06 -25.48
CA THR A 119 7.11 11.81 -25.66
C THR A 119 7.86 11.46 -24.38
N ASN A 120 8.58 10.32 -24.42
CA ASN A 120 9.37 9.81 -23.32
C ASN A 120 8.54 9.40 -22.09
N PHE A 121 7.33 8.87 -22.31
CA PHE A 121 6.58 8.20 -21.27
C PHE A 121 7.28 6.91 -20.81
N PRO A 122 7.08 6.46 -19.56
CA PRO A 122 7.59 5.18 -19.11
C PRO A 122 7.14 4.04 -20.03
N SER A 123 8.05 3.12 -20.30
CA SER A 123 7.79 1.93 -21.10
C SER A 123 8.58 0.74 -20.57
N GLN A 124 8.39 -0.43 -21.14
CA GLN A 124 9.19 -1.60 -20.77
C GLN A 124 10.68 -1.38 -21.07
N GLU A 125 11.01 -0.63 -22.10
CA GLU A 125 12.39 -0.30 -22.51
C GLU A 125 12.97 0.88 -21.70
N ASN A 126 12.10 1.69 -21.10
CA ASN A 126 12.50 2.86 -20.32
C ASN A 126 11.67 2.95 -19.01
N PRO A 127 11.90 2.05 -18.05
CA PRO A 127 11.03 1.87 -16.88
C PRO A 127 11.40 2.80 -15.71
N TYR A 128 11.30 4.11 -15.89
CA TYR A 128 11.60 5.08 -14.84
C TYR A 128 10.45 5.37 -13.86
N GLY A 129 9.29 4.78 -14.08
CA GLY A 129 8.10 4.93 -13.24
C GLY A 129 6.90 4.23 -13.84
N THR A 130 5.74 4.35 -13.21
CA THR A 130 4.47 3.90 -13.76
C THR A 130 3.74 5.03 -14.46
N LEU A 131 2.87 4.69 -15.42
CA LEU A 131 1.99 5.67 -16.08
C LEU A 131 0.76 6.03 -15.23
N SER A 132 0.51 5.28 -14.16
CA SER A 132 -0.70 5.49 -13.36
C SER A 132 -0.64 6.78 -12.54
N PRO A 133 -1.60 7.70 -12.71
CA PRO A 133 -1.62 8.96 -11.94
C PRO A 133 -1.88 8.76 -10.44
N ASN A 134 -2.28 7.55 -10.03
CA ASN A 134 -2.54 7.21 -8.63
C ASN A 134 -1.27 6.87 -7.83
N TYR A 135 -0.10 6.84 -8.46
CA TYR A 135 1.17 6.59 -7.79
C TYR A 135 1.90 7.93 -7.56
N GLU A 136 1.52 8.63 -6.51
CA GLU A 136 1.97 10.01 -6.22
C GLU A 136 3.49 10.20 -6.24
N HIS A 137 4.24 9.22 -5.72
CA HIS A 137 5.70 9.32 -5.63
C HIS A 137 6.38 9.21 -7.00
N GLU A 138 5.76 8.56 -7.96
CA GLU A 138 6.30 8.35 -9.30
C GLU A 138 5.89 9.46 -10.27
N ASN A 139 4.84 10.22 -9.96
CA ASN A 139 4.39 11.34 -10.76
C ASN A 139 5.48 12.40 -10.94
N LEU A 140 6.32 12.61 -9.93
CA LEU A 140 7.47 13.52 -10.04
C LEU A 140 8.42 13.08 -11.15
N PHE A 141 8.76 11.78 -11.20
CA PHE A 141 9.62 11.25 -12.26
C PHE A 141 8.98 11.38 -13.63
N LEU A 142 7.66 11.16 -13.73
CA LEU A 142 6.90 11.36 -14.95
C LEU A 142 7.01 12.81 -15.43
N MET A 143 6.75 13.78 -14.56
CA MET A 143 6.82 15.21 -14.88
C MET A 143 8.23 15.68 -15.28
N LEU A 144 9.27 15.11 -14.69
CA LEU A 144 10.66 15.45 -15.00
C LEU A 144 11.17 14.85 -16.32
N ASN A 145 10.57 13.74 -16.76
CA ASN A 145 11.08 12.99 -17.91
C ASN A 145 10.23 13.12 -19.16
N VAL A 146 8.93 13.35 -19.05
CA VAL A 146 8.06 13.61 -20.20
C VAL A 146 8.47 14.92 -20.86
N ARG A 147 8.58 14.94 -22.19
CA ARG A 147 9.09 16.07 -22.97
C ARG A 147 8.11 16.42 -24.09
N PRO A 148 8.03 17.70 -24.48
CA PRO A 148 7.38 18.09 -25.71
C PRO A 148 8.02 17.35 -26.91
N ARG A 149 7.22 17.09 -27.88
CA ARG A 149 7.65 16.43 -29.14
C ARG A 149 8.16 17.44 -30.14
#